data_34ce6c3fa2560b0850c6d7bec2bffaea
#
_entry.id   34ce6c3fa2560b0850c6d7bec2bffaea
#
_cell.length_a   1.000
_cell.length_b   1.000
_cell.length_c   1.000
_cell.angle_alpha   90.00
_cell.angle_beta   90.00
_cell.angle_gamma   90.00
#
_symmetry.space_group_name_H-M   'P 1'
#
loop_
_entity.id
_entity.type
_entity.pdbx_description
1 polymer ?
#
loop_
_entity_poly.entity_id
_entity_poly.type
_entity_poly.pdbx_seq_one_letter_code
_entity_poly.pdbx_strand_id
1 'polypeptide(L)'
;MPVNDGRGDGERGGLGDANSREAVLSAEGLTKSFGKRQAVADVSFELFAGEVFGFLGPNGAGKTTTIRMLVGLARPDRGRVRIGGFDLARDFARAMAHVGSIVESPDLYGYLTGRENLLHFARMLPDGAQGRIAELARLVALEERLDDRVETYSLGMRQRLGIAQALLGAPDLLVLDEPANGLDPAGIREIRRLVRQLAAERGIAVFVSSHLLSEVEQMCDRVTIIHRGRALATGPVQELLDRSSSGATRWRVKPAARAAELLIPFAADQPEVEGEESVIARVAREKLPEAVAALVREGIEIFAVEPRAGSLEEVFLDVTGGETV
;
A
#
# COMPACT_ATOMS: atom_id res chain seq x y z
N MET A 1 28.94 67.17 -4.76
CA MET A 1 30.13 66.46 -4.20
C MET A 1 29.94 66.23 -2.75
N PRO A 2 30.50 65.21 -2.22
CA PRO A 2 30.76 63.83 -2.66
C PRO A 2 29.99 62.86 -1.76
N VAL A 3 30.02 61.59 -1.73
CA VAL A 3 30.82 60.48 -2.17
C VAL A 3 30.04 59.21 -1.83
N ASN A 4 30.02 58.38 -2.79
CA ASN A 4 29.67 57.00 -2.80
C ASN A 4 30.35 56.22 -1.64
N ASP A 5 29.62 55.28 -1.03
CA ASP A 5 30.26 53.99 -0.72
C ASP A 5 29.23 52.88 -0.69
N GLY A 6 29.35 52.00 -1.65
CA GLY A 6 28.65 50.76 -1.75
C GLY A 6 29.30 49.66 -0.90
N ARG A 7 28.54 48.68 -0.63
CA ARG A 7 28.80 47.24 -0.26
C ARG A 7 27.54 46.72 0.37
N GLY A 8 26.98 45.63 -0.04
CA GLY A 8 27.40 44.48 -0.77
C GLY A 8 26.21 43.55 -0.78
N ASP A 9 25.79 43.20 -1.97
CA ASP A 9 24.74 42.24 -2.21
C ASP A 9 25.21 40.85 -1.75
N GLY A 10 24.59 40.40 -0.69
CA GLY A 10 24.61 38.99 -0.31
C GLY A 10 23.49 38.28 -0.99
N GLU A 11 23.64 37.87 -2.24
CA GLU A 11 22.81 36.84 -2.87
C GLU A 11 22.84 35.59 -2.00
N ARG A 12 21.83 35.42 -1.17
CA ARG A 12 21.50 34.09 -0.63
C ARG A 12 20.72 33.38 -1.73
N GLY A 13 21.45 32.66 -2.56
CA GLY A 13 20.92 31.66 -3.45
C GLY A 13 20.12 30.64 -2.60
N GLY A 14 18.82 30.82 -2.59
CA GLY A 14 17.90 29.78 -2.14
C GLY A 14 18.04 28.62 -3.10
N LEU A 15 18.68 27.53 -2.65
CA LEU A 15 18.52 26.22 -3.24
C LEU A 15 17.04 25.91 -3.11
N GLY A 16 16.29 26.12 -4.18
CA GLY A 16 14.92 25.68 -4.31
C GLY A 16 14.92 24.15 -4.16
N ASP A 17 14.34 23.66 -3.09
CA ASP A 17 13.94 22.27 -2.94
C ASP A 17 12.97 21.92 -4.09
N ALA A 18 13.54 21.42 -5.17
CA ALA A 18 12.80 20.79 -6.24
C ALA A 18 12.33 19.44 -5.74
N ASN A 19 11.21 19.39 -5.05
CA ASN A 19 10.25 18.27 -5.01
C ASN A 19 9.34 18.26 -3.77
N SER A 20 8.79 19.38 -3.34
CA SER A 20 7.66 19.34 -2.39
C SER A 20 6.35 19.06 -3.16
N ARG A 21 6.08 17.80 -3.50
CA ARG A 21 4.72 17.41 -3.90
C ARG A 21 3.81 17.69 -2.70
N GLU A 22 2.74 18.46 -2.91
CA GLU A 22 1.76 18.70 -1.86
C GLU A 22 1.04 17.39 -1.53
N ALA A 23 0.98 17.05 -0.25
CA ALA A 23 0.33 15.82 0.19
C ALA A 23 -1.21 15.97 0.08
N VAL A 24 -1.86 15.01 -0.57
CA VAL A 24 -3.33 14.89 -0.61
C VAL A 24 -3.87 14.52 0.76
N LEU A 25 -3.17 13.64 1.49
CA LEU A 25 -3.47 13.27 2.87
C LEU A 25 -2.22 13.40 3.72
N SER A 26 -2.33 14.06 4.86
CA SER A 26 -1.31 14.06 5.93
C SER A 26 -1.95 13.64 7.25
N ALA A 27 -1.36 12.63 7.87
CA ALA A 27 -1.69 12.14 9.21
C ALA A 27 -0.48 12.37 10.11
N GLU A 28 -0.65 13.12 11.21
CA GLU A 28 0.44 13.51 12.09
C GLU A 28 0.14 13.10 13.53
N GLY A 29 0.97 12.21 14.11
CA GLY A 29 0.94 11.82 15.52
C GLY A 29 -0.38 11.20 15.97
N LEU A 30 -1.06 10.46 15.09
CA LEU A 30 -2.39 9.91 15.38
C LEU A 30 -2.33 8.95 16.55
N THR A 31 -3.14 9.25 17.57
CA THR A 31 -3.27 8.41 18.77
C THR A 31 -4.74 8.21 19.10
N LYS A 32 -5.13 6.95 19.37
CA LYS A 32 -6.49 6.59 19.76
C LYS A 32 -6.50 5.48 20.80
N SER A 33 -7.29 5.70 21.86
CA SER A 33 -7.49 4.71 22.92
C SER A 33 -8.97 4.43 23.11
N PHE A 34 -9.30 3.20 23.45
CA PHE A 34 -10.63 2.76 23.87
C PHE A 34 -10.52 2.17 25.29
N GLY A 35 -10.98 2.94 26.27
CA GLY A 35 -10.75 2.61 27.69
C GLY A 35 -9.25 2.52 28.01
N LYS A 36 -8.79 1.36 28.47
CA LYS A 36 -7.37 1.11 28.80
C LYS A 36 -6.53 0.64 27.59
N ARG A 37 -7.17 0.29 26.47
CA ARG A 37 -6.47 -0.22 25.28
C ARG A 37 -6.14 0.92 24.33
N GLN A 38 -4.86 1.15 24.10
CA GLN A 38 -4.38 2.05 23.06
C GLN A 38 -4.40 1.28 21.72
N ALA A 39 -5.31 1.69 20.83
CA ALA A 39 -5.48 1.04 19.52
C ALA A 39 -4.55 1.61 18.46
N VAL A 40 -4.18 2.90 18.57
CA VAL A 40 -3.23 3.60 17.68
C VAL A 40 -2.36 4.50 18.54
N ALA A 41 -1.06 4.50 18.32
CA ALA A 41 -0.05 5.20 19.13
C ALA A 41 0.96 5.92 18.24
N ASP A 42 0.82 7.23 18.11
CA ASP A 42 1.76 8.13 17.43
C ASP A 42 2.07 7.73 15.98
N VAL A 43 1.03 7.50 15.17
CA VAL A 43 1.16 7.09 13.78
C VAL A 43 1.14 8.33 12.88
N SER A 44 2.17 8.44 12.01
CA SER A 44 2.32 9.55 11.06
C SER A 44 2.67 9.02 9.68
N PHE A 45 2.03 9.57 8.64
CA PHE A 45 2.31 9.28 7.23
C PHE A 45 1.67 10.32 6.32
N GLU A 46 2.09 10.33 5.07
CA GLU A 46 1.57 11.21 4.01
C GLU A 46 1.32 10.42 2.74
N LEU A 47 0.30 10.85 1.97
CA LEU A 47 0.00 10.33 0.64
C LEU A 47 0.02 11.45 -0.38
N PHE A 48 0.46 11.12 -1.58
CA PHE A 48 0.58 12.04 -2.70
C PHE A 48 -0.36 11.66 -3.85
N ALA A 49 -0.70 12.63 -4.70
CA ALA A 49 -1.53 12.38 -5.87
C ALA A 49 -0.89 11.32 -6.80
N GLY A 50 -1.71 10.39 -7.27
CA GLY A 50 -1.27 9.30 -8.15
C GLY A 50 -0.50 8.17 -7.45
N GLU A 51 -0.48 8.15 -6.12
CA GLU A 51 0.18 7.14 -5.31
C GLU A 51 -0.80 6.10 -4.77
N VAL A 52 -0.40 4.84 -4.76
CA VAL A 52 -1.08 3.77 -4.01
C VAL A 52 -0.29 3.49 -2.74
N PHE A 53 -0.88 3.78 -1.59
CA PHE A 53 -0.27 3.63 -0.29
C PHE A 53 -0.89 2.48 0.50
N GLY A 54 -0.07 1.52 0.91
CA GLY A 54 -0.47 0.36 1.69
C GLY A 54 -0.35 0.61 3.19
N PHE A 55 -1.36 0.20 3.96
CA PHE A 55 -1.34 0.22 5.42
C PHE A 55 -1.50 -1.20 5.94
N LEU A 56 -0.39 -1.82 6.32
CA LEU A 56 -0.24 -3.25 6.52
C LEU A 56 -0.17 -3.65 7.98
N GLY A 57 -0.75 -4.77 8.32
CA GLY A 57 -0.58 -5.36 9.65
C GLY A 57 -1.61 -6.44 9.93
N PRO A 58 -1.39 -7.25 10.98
CA PRO A 58 -2.32 -8.30 11.38
C PRO A 58 -3.66 -7.74 11.84
N ASN A 59 -4.63 -8.65 12.03
CA ASN A 59 -5.91 -8.29 12.59
C ASN A 59 -5.74 -7.72 14.01
N GLY A 60 -6.42 -6.60 14.27
CA GLY A 60 -6.29 -5.89 15.54
C GLY A 60 -5.05 -4.99 15.69
N ALA A 61 -4.22 -4.84 14.65
CA ALA A 61 -3.05 -3.95 14.65
C ALA A 61 -3.39 -2.45 14.73
N GLY A 62 -4.64 -2.06 14.47
CA GLY A 62 -5.10 -0.67 14.49
C GLY A 62 -5.50 -0.10 13.12
N LYS A 63 -5.50 -0.92 12.04
CA LYS A 63 -5.79 -0.48 10.65
C LYS A 63 -7.16 0.21 10.54
N THR A 64 -8.25 -0.48 10.83
CA THR A 64 -9.61 0.07 10.73
C THR A 64 -9.81 1.27 11.67
N THR A 65 -9.17 1.28 12.86
CA THR A 65 -9.20 2.44 13.75
C THR A 65 -8.54 3.66 13.12
N THR A 66 -7.40 3.48 12.47
CA THR A 66 -6.71 4.54 11.73
C THR A 66 -7.58 5.03 10.58
N ILE A 67 -8.13 4.13 9.75
CA ILE A 67 -9.05 4.48 8.66
C ILE A 67 -10.24 5.29 9.16
N ARG A 68 -10.89 4.84 10.24
CA ARG A 68 -12.02 5.58 10.83
C ARG A 68 -11.63 6.99 11.28
N MET A 69 -10.39 7.21 11.72
CA MET A 69 -9.89 8.56 12.02
C MET A 69 -9.66 9.37 10.74
N LEU A 70 -9.13 8.76 9.66
CA LEU A 70 -8.91 9.44 8.39
C LEU A 70 -10.21 9.92 7.73
N VAL A 71 -11.30 9.16 7.85
CA VAL A 71 -12.59 9.49 7.25
C VAL A 71 -13.55 10.17 8.24
N GLY A 72 -13.07 10.58 9.43
CA GLY A 72 -13.84 11.31 10.42
C GLY A 72 -14.89 10.50 11.19
N LEU A 73 -14.92 9.17 11.06
CA LEU A 73 -15.80 8.28 11.84
C LEU A 73 -15.32 8.08 13.29
N ALA A 74 -14.06 8.39 13.57
CA ALA A 74 -13.51 8.41 14.91
C ALA A 74 -12.63 9.65 15.08
N ARG A 75 -12.80 10.35 16.21
CA ARG A 75 -11.92 11.47 16.55
C ARG A 75 -10.63 10.94 17.19
N PRO A 76 -9.43 11.35 16.71
CA PRO A 76 -8.18 11.03 17.38
C PRO A 76 -8.13 11.70 18.78
N ASP A 77 -7.49 11.06 19.73
CA ASP A 77 -7.25 11.64 21.07
C ASP A 77 -6.08 12.63 21.01
N ARG A 78 -5.12 12.37 20.10
CA ARG A 78 -3.99 13.26 19.75
C ARG A 78 -3.68 13.14 18.28
N GLY A 79 -2.97 14.14 17.77
CA GLY A 79 -2.60 14.22 16.37
C GLY A 79 -3.65 14.94 15.53
N ARG A 80 -3.41 15.00 14.23
CA ARG A 80 -4.31 15.65 13.26
C ARG A 80 -4.30 14.93 11.92
N VAL A 81 -5.37 15.15 11.17
CA VAL A 81 -5.53 14.71 9.78
C VAL A 81 -5.80 15.93 8.91
N ARG A 82 -5.09 16.03 7.79
CA ARG A 82 -5.36 17.02 6.75
C ARG A 82 -5.62 16.31 5.43
N ILE A 83 -6.61 16.77 4.68
CA ILE A 83 -6.98 16.22 3.38
C ILE A 83 -7.26 17.39 2.43
N GLY A 84 -6.62 17.40 1.26
CA GLY A 84 -6.72 18.49 0.30
C GLY A 84 -6.36 19.86 0.90
N GLY A 85 -5.39 19.89 1.84
CA GLY A 85 -4.99 21.08 2.58
C GLY A 85 -5.88 21.46 3.76
N PHE A 86 -7.06 20.82 3.93
CA PHE A 86 -8.03 21.13 5.01
C PHE A 86 -7.81 20.27 6.24
N ASP A 87 -7.86 20.89 7.43
CA ASP A 87 -7.84 20.16 8.70
C ASP A 87 -9.20 19.48 8.93
N LEU A 88 -9.20 18.16 9.04
CA LEU A 88 -10.42 17.36 9.16
C LEU A 88 -11.28 17.73 10.39
N ALA A 89 -10.65 18.13 11.50
CA ALA A 89 -11.37 18.48 12.71
C ALA A 89 -12.01 19.89 12.67
N ARG A 90 -11.49 20.79 11.85
CA ARG A 90 -11.95 22.19 11.74
C ARG A 90 -12.81 22.43 10.50
N ASP A 91 -12.44 21.82 9.38
CA ASP A 91 -13.06 22.02 8.06
C ASP A 91 -13.61 20.71 7.50
N PHE A 92 -14.36 19.95 8.31
CA PHE A 92 -14.82 18.59 8.01
C PHE A 92 -15.46 18.45 6.62
N ALA A 93 -16.44 19.32 6.31
CA ALA A 93 -17.15 19.23 5.03
C ALA A 93 -16.23 19.48 3.82
N ARG A 94 -15.26 20.40 3.95
CA ARG A 94 -14.28 20.68 2.88
C ARG A 94 -13.31 19.50 2.72
N ALA A 95 -12.76 19.00 3.83
CA ALA A 95 -11.86 17.85 3.81
C ALA A 95 -12.56 16.62 3.19
N MET A 96 -13.79 16.31 3.62
CA MET A 96 -14.53 15.15 3.15
C MET A 96 -15.03 15.26 1.71
N ALA A 97 -15.13 16.46 1.14
CA ALA A 97 -15.42 16.64 -0.28
C ALA A 97 -14.33 16.07 -1.20
N HIS A 98 -13.11 15.91 -0.70
CA HIS A 98 -11.98 15.28 -1.40
C HIS A 98 -11.89 13.76 -1.22
N VAL A 99 -12.79 13.14 -0.42
CA VAL A 99 -12.66 11.74 0.00
C VAL A 99 -13.76 10.88 -0.58
N GLY A 100 -13.37 9.79 -1.24
CA GLY A 100 -14.20 8.60 -1.44
C GLY A 100 -13.71 7.49 -0.52
N SER A 101 -14.62 6.76 0.14
CA SER A 101 -14.19 5.72 1.06
C SER A 101 -15.10 4.50 1.08
N ILE A 102 -14.49 3.34 1.29
CA ILE A 102 -15.16 2.10 1.67
C ILE A 102 -14.49 1.64 2.97
N VAL A 103 -15.26 1.64 4.07
CA VAL A 103 -14.80 1.18 5.38
C VAL A 103 -15.54 -0.11 5.70
N GLU A 104 -14.78 -1.20 5.91
CA GLU A 104 -15.28 -2.57 6.09
C GLU A 104 -15.91 -3.17 4.82
N SER A 105 -17.15 -2.82 4.49
CA SER A 105 -17.86 -3.32 3.29
C SER A 105 -18.68 -2.21 2.64
N PRO A 106 -18.92 -2.29 1.33
CA PRO A 106 -19.83 -1.35 0.68
C PRO A 106 -21.28 -1.54 1.18
N ASP A 107 -21.87 -0.46 1.66
CA ASP A 107 -23.30 -0.43 2.05
C ASP A 107 -24.17 -0.27 0.81
N LEU A 108 -24.56 -1.39 0.19
CA LEU A 108 -25.36 -1.45 -1.02
C LEU A 108 -26.76 -2.01 -0.72
N TYR A 109 -27.78 -1.42 -1.33
CA TYR A 109 -29.13 -1.92 -1.26
C TYR A 109 -29.32 -3.10 -2.21
N GLY A 110 -29.37 -4.34 -1.68
CA GLY A 110 -29.45 -5.56 -2.48
C GLY A 110 -30.67 -5.64 -3.41
N TYR A 111 -31.80 -5.10 -2.97
CA TYR A 111 -33.04 -5.08 -3.72
C TYR A 111 -33.10 -4.05 -4.86
N LEU A 112 -32.17 -3.10 -4.90
CA LEU A 112 -31.98 -2.14 -5.98
C LEU A 112 -31.00 -2.68 -7.02
N THR A 113 -31.09 -2.17 -8.24
CA THR A 113 -30.09 -2.39 -9.28
C THR A 113 -28.79 -1.64 -8.96
N GLY A 114 -27.68 -2.00 -9.64
CA GLY A 114 -26.43 -1.25 -9.53
C GLY A 114 -26.62 0.23 -9.89
N ARG A 115 -27.38 0.50 -10.95
CA ARG A 115 -27.72 1.88 -11.39
C ARG A 115 -28.51 2.64 -10.34
N GLU A 116 -29.53 2.04 -9.76
CA GLU A 116 -30.36 2.67 -8.73
C GLU A 116 -29.54 2.95 -7.46
N ASN A 117 -28.64 2.04 -7.06
CA ASN A 117 -27.69 2.28 -5.98
C ASN A 117 -26.84 3.52 -6.26
N LEU A 118 -26.17 3.59 -7.42
CA LEU A 118 -25.34 4.74 -7.76
C LEU A 118 -26.15 6.04 -7.86
N LEU A 119 -27.36 6.00 -8.41
CA LEU A 119 -28.27 7.16 -8.46
C LEU A 119 -28.69 7.64 -7.07
N HIS A 120 -28.95 6.70 -6.15
CA HIS A 120 -29.32 7.04 -4.77
C HIS A 120 -28.23 7.87 -4.11
N PHE A 121 -26.96 7.42 -4.18
CA PHE A 121 -25.82 8.15 -3.61
C PHE A 121 -25.49 9.42 -4.38
N ALA A 122 -25.57 9.42 -5.71
CA ALA A 122 -25.30 10.60 -6.53
C ALA A 122 -26.23 11.78 -6.22
N ARG A 123 -27.47 11.51 -5.76
CA ARG A 123 -28.44 12.57 -5.34
C ARG A 123 -28.03 13.29 -4.06
N MET A 124 -27.16 12.69 -3.25
CA MET A 124 -26.64 13.31 -2.01
C MET A 124 -25.38 14.13 -2.25
N LEU A 125 -24.81 14.05 -3.44
CA LEU A 125 -23.59 14.75 -3.84
C LEU A 125 -23.92 16.01 -4.66
N PRO A 126 -22.96 16.95 -4.80
CA PRO A 126 -23.12 18.12 -5.65
C PRO A 126 -23.56 17.76 -7.09
N ASP A 127 -24.13 18.74 -7.79
CA ASP A 127 -24.58 18.59 -9.18
C ASP A 127 -23.48 18.03 -10.09
N GLY A 128 -23.90 17.13 -11.00
CA GLY A 128 -23.00 16.47 -11.95
C GLY A 128 -22.61 15.02 -11.58
N ALA A 129 -22.74 14.60 -10.32
CA ALA A 129 -22.41 13.25 -9.90
C ALA A 129 -23.19 12.16 -10.66
N GLN A 130 -24.48 12.43 -11.00
CA GLN A 130 -25.32 11.51 -11.78
C GLN A 130 -24.78 11.29 -13.19
N GLY A 131 -24.24 12.30 -13.84
CA GLY A 131 -23.65 12.22 -15.17
C GLY A 131 -22.45 11.30 -15.27
N ARG A 132 -21.80 10.98 -14.14
CA ARG A 132 -20.63 10.13 -14.08
C ARG A 132 -20.94 8.64 -14.00
N ILE A 133 -22.19 8.25 -13.74
CA ILE A 133 -22.57 6.85 -13.49
C ILE A 133 -22.18 5.93 -14.63
N ALA A 134 -22.45 6.31 -15.88
CA ALA A 134 -22.12 5.48 -17.04
C ALA A 134 -20.60 5.32 -17.24
N GLU A 135 -19.83 6.37 -17.00
CA GLU A 135 -18.38 6.34 -17.03
C GLU A 135 -17.80 5.43 -15.93
N LEU A 136 -18.31 5.59 -14.71
CA LEU A 136 -17.85 4.80 -13.56
C LEU A 136 -18.23 3.33 -13.69
N ALA A 137 -19.42 3.02 -14.24
CA ALA A 137 -19.82 1.65 -14.51
C ALA A 137 -18.87 0.95 -15.50
N ARG A 138 -18.43 1.65 -16.56
CA ARG A 138 -17.40 1.16 -17.49
C ARG A 138 -16.06 0.98 -16.81
N LEU A 139 -15.63 1.95 -16.02
CA LEU A 139 -14.36 1.92 -15.29
C LEU A 139 -14.24 0.69 -14.38
N VAL A 140 -15.34 0.35 -13.69
CA VAL A 140 -15.36 -0.82 -12.79
C VAL A 140 -15.83 -2.09 -13.47
N ALA A 141 -15.97 -2.11 -14.81
CA ALA A 141 -16.42 -3.26 -15.62
C ALA A 141 -17.75 -3.86 -15.14
N LEU A 142 -18.75 -2.99 -14.92
CA LEU A 142 -20.12 -3.36 -14.54
C LEU A 142 -21.18 -2.81 -15.51
N GLU A 143 -20.79 -2.29 -16.68
CA GLU A 143 -21.70 -1.65 -17.62
C GLU A 143 -22.87 -2.57 -18.03
N GLU A 144 -22.58 -3.81 -18.40
CA GLU A 144 -23.57 -4.80 -18.85
C GLU A 144 -24.44 -5.36 -17.70
N ARG A 145 -23.98 -5.21 -16.47
CA ARG A 145 -24.65 -5.74 -15.28
C ARG A 145 -25.30 -4.66 -14.43
N LEU A 146 -25.21 -3.39 -14.86
CA LEU A 146 -25.61 -2.23 -14.06
C LEU A 146 -27.11 -2.22 -13.74
N ASP A 147 -27.93 -2.82 -14.61
CA ASP A 147 -29.38 -2.89 -14.46
C ASP A 147 -29.86 -4.18 -13.77
N ASP A 148 -28.94 -5.06 -13.36
CA ASP A 148 -29.25 -6.22 -12.53
C ASP A 148 -29.31 -5.82 -11.04
N ARG A 149 -30.12 -6.56 -10.25
CA ARG A 149 -30.19 -6.35 -8.80
C ARG A 149 -28.90 -6.73 -8.11
N VAL A 150 -28.47 -5.90 -7.15
CA VAL A 150 -27.21 -6.09 -6.42
C VAL A 150 -27.20 -7.39 -5.59
N GLU A 151 -28.34 -7.89 -5.16
CA GLU A 151 -28.44 -9.21 -4.50
C GLU A 151 -27.89 -10.36 -5.36
N THR A 152 -27.91 -10.23 -6.70
CA THR A 152 -27.39 -11.22 -7.64
C THR A 152 -25.90 -11.06 -7.94
N TYR A 153 -25.26 -10.01 -7.41
CA TYR A 153 -23.85 -9.73 -7.66
C TYR A 153 -22.93 -10.66 -6.87
N SER A 154 -21.83 -11.07 -7.49
CA SER A 154 -20.73 -11.70 -6.77
C SER A 154 -20.10 -10.70 -5.76
N LEU A 155 -19.31 -11.20 -4.82
CA LEU A 155 -18.58 -10.33 -3.87
C LEU A 155 -17.71 -9.32 -4.62
N GLY A 156 -16.97 -9.75 -5.64
CA GLY A 156 -16.13 -8.87 -6.46
C GLY A 156 -16.92 -7.81 -7.22
N MET A 157 -18.12 -8.14 -7.73
CA MET A 157 -19.01 -7.16 -8.35
C MET A 157 -19.52 -6.13 -7.34
N ARG A 158 -19.88 -6.55 -6.13
CA ARG A 158 -20.29 -5.63 -5.05
C ARG A 158 -19.14 -4.71 -4.64
N GLN A 159 -17.94 -5.24 -4.53
CA GLN A 159 -16.76 -4.45 -4.21
C GLN A 159 -16.47 -3.38 -5.28
N ARG A 160 -16.53 -3.75 -6.55
CA ARG A 160 -16.36 -2.83 -7.68
C ARG A 160 -17.45 -1.77 -7.75
N LEU A 161 -18.72 -2.14 -7.47
CA LEU A 161 -19.81 -1.16 -7.39
C LEU A 161 -19.60 -0.17 -6.24
N GLY A 162 -19.12 -0.64 -5.08
CA GLY A 162 -18.74 0.22 -3.96
C GLY A 162 -17.64 1.22 -4.32
N ILE A 163 -16.62 0.77 -5.08
CA ILE A 163 -15.58 1.68 -5.60
C ILE A 163 -16.18 2.71 -6.54
N ALA A 164 -17.10 2.31 -7.45
CA ALA A 164 -17.80 3.26 -8.31
C ALA A 164 -18.60 4.28 -7.49
N GLN A 165 -19.28 3.85 -6.43
CA GLN A 165 -19.98 4.72 -5.48
C GLN A 165 -19.04 5.72 -4.82
N ALA A 166 -17.90 5.27 -4.30
CA ALA A 166 -16.89 6.12 -3.66
C ALA A 166 -16.31 7.17 -4.63
N LEU A 167 -16.28 6.86 -5.92
CA LEU A 167 -15.79 7.76 -6.98
C LEU A 167 -16.81 8.77 -7.49
N LEU A 168 -18.09 8.69 -7.10
CA LEU A 168 -19.15 9.59 -7.59
C LEU A 168 -18.85 11.07 -7.35
N GLY A 169 -18.25 11.42 -6.22
CA GLY A 169 -17.88 12.77 -5.83
C GLY A 169 -16.62 13.33 -6.50
N ALA A 170 -15.98 12.60 -7.42
CA ALA A 170 -14.68 12.97 -7.99
C ALA A 170 -13.58 13.22 -6.92
N PRO A 171 -13.33 12.29 -6.01
CA PRO A 171 -12.41 12.50 -4.92
C PRO A 171 -10.94 12.56 -5.39
N ASP A 172 -10.11 13.29 -4.64
CA ASP A 172 -8.64 13.28 -4.80
C ASP A 172 -8.01 12.15 -3.99
N LEU A 173 -8.73 11.66 -2.96
CA LEU A 173 -8.32 10.56 -2.07
C LEU A 173 -9.38 9.45 -2.07
N LEU A 174 -8.95 8.22 -2.35
CA LEU A 174 -9.77 7.02 -2.20
C LEU A 174 -9.23 6.17 -1.04
N VAL A 175 -10.07 5.87 -0.04
CA VAL A 175 -9.72 5.05 1.13
C VAL A 175 -10.46 3.72 1.06
N LEU A 176 -9.71 2.62 1.03
CA LEU A 176 -10.24 1.27 0.90
C LEU A 176 -9.78 0.40 2.09
N ASP A 177 -10.71 -0.08 2.90
CA ASP A 177 -10.43 -0.99 4.01
C ASP A 177 -10.57 -2.44 3.54
N GLU A 178 -9.45 -3.18 3.47
CA GLU A 178 -9.38 -4.60 3.07
C GLU A 178 -10.11 -4.92 1.75
N PRO A 179 -9.88 -4.18 0.63
CA PRO A 179 -10.73 -4.26 -0.57
C PRO A 179 -10.67 -5.61 -1.29
N ALA A 180 -9.66 -6.42 -1.05
CA ALA A 180 -9.45 -7.74 -1.64
C ALA A 180 -9.95 -8.90 -0.74
N ASN A 181 -10.39 -8.58 0.49
CA ASN A 181 -10.74 -9.61 1.47
C ASN A 181 -11.93 -10.48 0.99
N GLY A 182 -11.74 -11.80 1.02
CA GLY A 182 -12.77 -12.79 0.62
C GLY A 182 -12.98 -12.93 -0.88
N LEU A 183 -12.20 -12.25 -1.72
CA LEU A 183 -12.23 -12.41 -3.16
C LEU A 183 -11.43 -13.65 -3.61
N ASP A 184 -11.85 -14.21 -4.73
CA ASP A 184 -11.05 -15.21 -5.44
C ASP A 184 -9.82 -14.57 -6.12
N PRO A 185 -8.83 -15.35 -6.56
CA PRO A 185 -7.62 -14.81 -7.18
C PRO A 185 -7.88 -13.97 -8.44
N ALA A 186 -8.99 -14.18 -9.14
CA ALA A 186 -9.37 -13.36 -10.29
C ALA A 186 -9.87 -11.99 -9.85
N GLY A 187 -10.77 -11.94 -8.85
CA GLY A 187 -11.28 -10.71 -8.27
C GLY A 187 -10.18 -9.85 -7.63
N ILE A 188 -9.22 -10.47 -6.95
CA ILE A 188 -8.05 -9.76 -6.39
C ILE A 188 -7.27 -9.06 -7.51
N ARG A 189 -6.98 -9.76 -8.63
CA ARG A 189 -6.28 -9.16 -9.78
C ARG A 189 -7.07 -8.01 -10.42
N GLU A 190 -8.40 -8.11 -10.45
CA GLU A 190 -9.26 -7.05 -10.98
C GLU A 190 -9.23 -5.81 -10.09
N ILE A 191 -9.37 -5.96 -8.78
CA ILE A 191 -9.28 -4.84 -7.82
C ILE A 191 -7.90 -4.18 -7.89
N ARG A 192 -6.82 -4.96 -7.93
CA ARG A 192 -5.45 -4.44 -8.07
C ARG A 192 -5.29 -3.60 -9.33
N ARG A 193 -5.75 -4.11 -10.48
CA ARG A 193 -5.69 -3.38 -11.75
C ARG A 193 -6.47 -2.07 -11.66
N LEU A 194 -7.68 -2.11 -11.11
CA LEU A 194 -8.52 -0.93 -10.94
C LEU A 194 -7.85 0.12 -10.05
N VAL A 195 -7.32 -0.27 -8.91
CA VAL A 195 -6.63 0.64 -7.98
C VAL A 195 -5.41 1.29 -8.65
N ARG A 196 -4.57 0.49 -9.34
CA ARG A 196 -3.42 1.01 -10.07
C ARG A 196 -3.82 1.95 -11.20
N GLN A 197 -4.91 1.64 -11.92
CA GLN A 197 -5.46 2.50 -12.97
C GLN A 197 -5.96 3.84 -12.41
N LEU A 198 -6.68 3.84 -11.29
CA LEU A 198 -7.15 5.06 -10.64
C LEU A 198 -6.01 5.98 -10.24
N ALA A 199 -4.94 5.44 -9.69
CA ALA A 199 -3.76 6.21 -9.32
C ALA A 199 -3.03 6.73 -10.56
N ALA A 200 -2.65 5.86 -11.49
CA ALA A 200 -1.79 6.22 -12.61
C ALA A 200 -2.46 7.10 -13.67
N GLU A 201 -3.75 6.84 -13.99
CA GLU A 201 -4.44 7.51 -15.09
C GLU A 201 -5.29 8.71 -14.61
N ARG A 202 -5.77 8.66 -13.36
CA ARG A 202 -6.65 9.72 -12.82
C ARG A 202 -6.00 10.58 -11.75
N GLY A 203 -4.77 10.25 -11.35
CA GLY A 203 -4.03 11.00 -10.35
C GLY A 203 -4.61 10.89 -8.93
N ILE A 204 -5.53 9.93 -8.68
CA ILE A 204 -6.15 9.76 -7.36
C ILE A 204 -5.11 9.17 -6.39
N ALA A 205 -4.98 9.75 -5.21
CA ALA A 205 -4.25 9.13 -4.11
C ALA A 205 -5.09 7.97 -3.54
N VAL A 206 -4.55 6.74 -3.48
CA VAL A 206 -5.30 5.59 -3.00
C VAL A 206 -4.66 5.04 -1.74
N PHE A 207 -5.41 5.07 -0.62
CA PHE A 207 -5.04 4.42 0.63
C PHE A 207 -5.70 3.06 0.71
N VAL A 208 -4.92 2.00 0.88
CA VAL A 208 -5.41 0.63 0.98
C VAL A 208 -4.92 -0.02 2.26
N SER A 209 -5.83 -0.55 3.09
CA SER A 209 -5.42 -1.45 4.17
C SER A 209 -5.41 -2.90 3.68
N SER A 210 -4.48 -3.70 4.19
CA SER A 210 -4.47 -5.15 3.97
C SER A 210 -3.74 -5.87 5.11
N HIS A 211 -4.10 -7.14 5.30
CA HIS A 211 -3.31 -8.09 6.09
C HIS A 211 -2.51 -9.05 5.19
N LEU A 212 -2.73 -9.02 3.87
CA LEU A 212 -2.05 -9.87 2.89
C LEU A 212 -0.87 -9.11 2.28
N LEU A 213 0.32 -9.41 2.76
CA LEU A 213 1.57 -8.72 2.40
C LEU A 213 1.89 -8.84 0.91
N SER A 214 1.69 -10.04 0.33
CA SER A 214 1.96 -10.31 -1.09
C SER A 214 1.07 -9.52 -2.06
N GLU A 215 -0.15 -9.13 -1.66
CA GLU A 215 -1.02 -8.30 -2.47
C GLU A 215 -0.52 -6.87 -2.53
N VAL A 216 -0.05 -6.37 -1.40
CA VAL A 216 0.45 -5.00 -1.28
C VAL A 216 1.76 -4.82 -2.03
N GLU A 217 2.66 -5.81 -2.00
CA GLU A 217 3.89 -5.80 -2.82
C GLU A 217 3.61 -5.52 -4.29
N GLN A 218 2.49 -6.06 -4.80
CA GLN A 218 2.12 -5.96 -6.21
C GLN A 218 1.25 -4.74 -6.54
N MET A 219 0.72 -4.06 -5.54
CA MET A 219 -0.26 -2.99 -5.73
C MET A 219 0.25 -1.62 -5.28
N CYS A 220 1.03 -1.55 -4.22
CA CYS A 220 1.38 -0.29 -3.57
C CYS A 220 2.76 0.23 -3.98
N ASP A 221 2.90 1.55 -4.01
CA ASP A 221 4.17 2.24 -4.24
C ASP A 221 4.95 2.42 -2.93
N ARG A 222 4.24 2.81 -1.86
CA ARG A 222 4.75 2.95 -0.50
C ARG A 222 3.85 2.26 0.49
N VAL A 223 4.40 1.91 1.64
CA VAL A 223 3.66 1.23 2.70
C VAL A 223 4.05 1.74 4.08
N THR A 224 3.11 1.62 5.02
CA THR A 224 3.38 1.62 6.46
C THR A 224 3.01 0.25 7.03
N ILE A 225 3.95 -0.38 7.71
CA ILE A 225 3.72 -1.60 8.49
C ILE A 225 3.33 -1.19 9.90
N ILE A 226 2.12 -1.57 10.32
CA ILE A 226 1.60 -1.30 11.66
C ILE A 226 1.47 -2.59 12.48
N HIS A 227 1.93 -2.55 13.71
CA HIS A 227 1.79 -3.63 14.67
C HIS A 227 1.48 -3.07 16.06
N ARG A 228 0.48 -3.65 16.76
CA ARG A 228 0.05 -3.21 18.10
C ARG A 228 -0.15 -1.69 18.22
N GLY A 229 -0.74 -1.10 17.18
CA GLY A 229 -1.05 0.33 17.11
C GLY A 229 0.11 1.26 16.78
N ARG A 230 1.31 0.74 16.51
CA ARG A 230 2.51 1.53 16.18
C ARG A 230 2.96 1.28 14.75
N ALA A 231 3.39 2.33 14.07
CA ALA A 231 4.09 2.18 12.81
C ALA A 231 5.52 1.68 13.07
N LEU A 232 5.87 0.53 12.49
CA LEU A 232 7.18 -0.10 12.64
C LEU A 232 8.13 0.26 11.51
N ALA A 233 7.60 0.34 10.28
CA ALA A 233 8.36 0.73 9.10
C ALA A 233 7.44 1.51 8.15
N THR A 234 8.00 2.52 7.49
CA THR A 234 7.32 3.30 6.45
C THR A 234 8.32 3.61 5.33
N GLY A 235 7.93 3.40 4.09
CA GLY A 235 8.78 3.71 2.94
C GLY A 235 8.28 3.11 1.63
N PRO A 236 9.00 3.36 0.52
CA PRO A 236 8.76 2.69 -0.75
C PRO A 236 8.86 1.18 -0.61
N VAL A 237 7.93 0.46 -1.24
CA VAL A 237 7.92 -1.03 -1.19
C VAL A 237 9.26 -1.59 -1.63
N GLN A 238 9.80 -1.11 -2.76
CA GLN A 238 11.06 -1.60 -3.29
C GLN A 238 12.23 -1.42 -2.32
N GLU A 239 12.34 -0.28 -1.65
CA GLU A 239 13.40 -0.05 -0.66
C GLU A 239 13.30 -0.99 0.54
N LEU A 240 12.07 -1.31 0.99
CA LEU A 240 11.86 -2.25 2.08
C LEU A 240 12.23 -3.67 1.66
N LEU A 241 11.87 -4.07 0.44
CA LEU A 241 12.24 -5.36 -0.14
C LEU A 241 13.76 -5.49 -0.31
N ASP A 242 14.42 -4.44 -0.79
CA ASP A 242 15.88 -4.43 -0.96
C ASP A 242 16.62 -4.56 0.38
N ARG A 243 16.08 -3.99 1.45
CA ARG A 243 16.63 -4.14 2.81
C ARG A 243 16.47 -5.56 3.34
N SER A 244 15.33 -6.23 3.07
CA SER A 244 15.09 -7.60 3.55
C SER A 244 15.84 -8.63 2.72
N SER A 245 16.06 -8.40 1.42
CA SER A 245 16.79 -9.32 0.54
C SER A 245 18.24 -9.56 0.97
N SER A 246 18.79 -8.63 1.82
CA SER A 246 20.11 -8.73 2.47
C SER A 246 21.23 -9.39 1.63
N GLY A 247 21.14 -9.35 0.29
CA GLY A 247 22.10 -9.98 -0.61
C GLY A 247 21.99 -11.51 -0.68
N ALA A 248 20.90 -12.10 -0.22
CA ALA A 248 20.68 -13.52 -0.36
C ALA A 248 20.50 -13.91 -1.83
N THR A 249 21.05 -15.06 -2.19
CA THR A 249 21.00 -15.64 -3.54
C THR A 249 20.31 -16.99 -3.46
N ARG A 250 19.35 -17.21 -4.36
CA ARG A 250 18.72 -18.52 -4.55
C ARG A 250 19.52 -19.30 -5.57
N TRP A 251 19.97 -20.50 -5.17
CA TRP A 251 20.70 -21.45 -5.99
C TRP A 251 19.77 -22.60 -6.34
N ARG A 252 19.37 -22.71 -7.58
CA ARG A 252 18.68 -23.91 -8.08
C ARG A 252 19.73 -24.92 -8.47
N VAL A 253 19.90 -25.94 -7.64
CA VAL A 253 21.03 -26.88 -7.69
C VAL A 253 20.61 -28.28 -7.28
N LYS A 254 21.30 -29.31 -7.78
CA LYS A 254 21.03 -30.70 -7.43
C LYS A 254 22.34 -31.48 -7.25
N PRO A 255 22.50 -32.21 -6.11
CA PRO A 255 21.61 -32.27 -4.94
C PRO A 255 21.78 -31.03 -4.04
N ALA A 256 20.66 -30.47 -3.55
CA ALA A 256 20.65 -29.23 -2.78
C ALA A 256 21.40 -29.34 -1.43
N ALA A 257 21.22 -30.46 -0.72
CA ALA A 257 21.89 -30.69 0.58
C ALA A 257 23.42 -30.60 0.47
N ARG A 258 24.00 -31.23 -0.56
CA ARG A 258 25.45 -31.24 -0.79
C ARG A 258 25.93 -29.85 -1.23
N ALA A 259 25.13 -29.14 -2.04
CA ALA A 259 25.43 -27.78 -2.47
C ALA A 259 25.47 -26.82 -1.27
N ALA A 260 24.55 -26.95 -0.32
CA ALA A 260 24.51 -26.11 0.87
C ALA A 260 25.81 -26.26 1.70
N GLU A 261 26.29 -27.48 1.90
CA GLU A 261 27.59 -27.72 2.58
C GLU A 261 28.75 -27.03 1.87
N LEU A 262 28.79 -27.11 0.54
CA LEU A 262 29.85 -26.53 -0.29
C LEU A 262 29.79 -25.00 -0.35
N LEU A 263 28.63 -24.42 -0.11
CA LEU A 263 28.45 -22.95 -0.07
C LEU A 263 28.86 -22.32 1.25
N ILE A 264 29.00 -23.08 2.36
CA ILE A 264 29.38 -22.56 3.68
C ILE A 264 30.63 -21.65 3.65
N PRO A 265 31.72 -21.98 2.94
CA PRO A 265 32.93 -21.13 2.94
C PRO A 265 32.74 -19.78 2.22
N PHE A 266 31.73 -19.68 1.38
CA PHE A 266 31.44 -18.48 0.57
C PHE A 266 30.32 -17.64 1.15
N ALA A 267 29.45 -18.24 1.97
CA ALA A 267 28.27 -17.60 2.55
C ALA A 267 28.62 -16.81 3.82
N ALA A 268 27.87 -15.74 4.07
CA ALA A 268 27.99 -14.95 5.29
C ALA A 268 27.29 -15.58 6.50
N ASP A 269 26.32 -16.46 6.23
CA ASP A 269 25.54 -17.22 7.20
C ASP A 269 25.37 -18.67 6.72
N GLN A 270 24.69 -19.48 7.53
CA GLN A 270 24.47 -20.89 7.19
C GLN A 270 23.47 -20.99 6.01
N PRO A 271 23.85 -21.67 4.89
CA PRO A 271 22.94 -21.87 3.77
C PRO A 271 21.71 -22.70 4.19
N GLU A 272 20.54 -22.24 3.74
CA GLU A 272 19.26 -22.91 4.00
C GLU A 272 18.83 -23.73 2.78
N VAL A 273 18.43 -24.98 3.01
CA VAL A 273 17.92 -25.86 1.96
C VAL A 273 16.41 -25.72 1.86
N GLU A 274 15.92 -25.25 0.69
CA GLU A 274 14.49 -25.17 0.36
C GLU A 274 14.10 -26.32 -0.59
N GLY A 275 13.65 -27.44 -0.06
CA GLY A 275 13.30 -28.62 -0.86
C GLY A 275 14.51 -29.36 -1.42
N GLU A 276 14.31 -30.13 -2.50
CA GLU A 276 15.35 -31.03 -3.05
C GLU A 276 16.33 -30.36 -4.02
N GLU A 277 15.96 -29.20 -4.57
CA GLU A 277 16.69 -28.55 -5.69
C GLU A 277 16.94 -27.07 -5.46
N SER A 278 16.79 -26.55 -4.22
CA SER A 278 17.00 -25.13 -3.96
C SER A 278 17.75 -24.89 -2.65
N VAL A 279 18.73 -23.98 -2.72
CA VAL A 279 19.50 -23.49 -1.55
C VAL A 279 19.44 -21.97 -1.53
N ILE A 280 19.22 -21.40 -0.35
CA ILE A 280 19.36 -19.97 -0.11
C ILE A 280 20.67 -19.74 0.62
N ALA A 281 21.49 -18.84 0.12
CA ALA A 281 22.76 -18.48 0.74
C ALA A 281 23.10 -16.99 0.50
N ARG A 282 23.65 -16.31 1.50
CA ARG A 282 24.18 -14.95 1.36
C ARG A 282 25.61 -14.98 0.88
N VAL A 283 25.78 -15.00 -0.42
CA VAL A 283 27.11 -15.02 -1.06
C VAL A 283 27.39 -13.65 -1.67
N ALA A 284 28.48 -13.01 -1.23
CA ALA A 284 28.89 -11.72 -1.78
C ALA A 284 29.13 -11.84 -3.28
N ARG A 285 28.72 -10.82 -4.05
CA ARG A 285 28.78 -10.82 -5.52
C ARG A 285 30.15 -11.17 -6.07
N GLU A 286 31.19 -10.73 -5.41
CA GLU A 286 32.59 -10.97 -5.77
C GLU A 286 32.99 -12.44 -5.59
N LYS A 287 32.33 -13.16 -4.67
CA LYS A 287 32.57 -14.58 -4.40
C LYS A 287 31.69 -15.54 -5.23
N LEU A 288 30.68 -15.04 -5.92
CA LEU A 288 29.79 -15.88 -6.74
C LEU A 288 30.55 -16.74 -7.77
N PRO A 289 31.52 -16.20 -8.55
CA PRO A 289 32.27 -17.02 -9.50
C PRO A 289 33.03 -18.18 -8.86
N GLU A 290 33.63 -17.96 -7.70
CA GLU A 290 34.37 -18.98 -6.95
C GLU A 290 33.44 -20.05 -6.39
N ALA A 291 32.27 -19.64 -5.84
CA ALA A 291 31.25 -20.52 -5.34
C ALA A 291 30.67 -21.43 -6.46
N VAL A 292 30.34 -20.85 -7.62
CA VAL A 292 29.90 -21.59 -8.81
C VAL A 292 30.97 -22.61 -9.22
N ALA A 293 32.25 -22.19 -9.32
CA ALA A 293 33.32 -23.08 -9.72
C ALA A 293 33.55 -24.23 -8.70
N ALA A 294 33.34 -24.00 -7.40
CA ALA A 294 33.42 -25.01 -6.37
C ALA A 294 32.30 -26.06 -6.55
N LEU A 295 31.06 -25.63 -6.74
CA LEU A 295 29.91 -26.52 -6.97
C LEU A 295 30.11 -27.38 -8.23
N VAL A 296 30.53 -26.78 -9.34
CA VAL A 296 30.78 -27.50 -10.60
C VAL A 296 31.87 -28.58 -10.44
N ARG A 297 32.97 -28.26 -9.73
CA ARG A 297 34.06 -29.21 -9.48
C ARG A 297 33.61 -30.46 -8.70
N GLU A 298 32.66 -30.27 -7.81
CA GLU A 298 32.09 -31.33 -6.99
C GLU A 298 30.90 -32.07 -7.68
N GLY A 299 30.64 -31.74 -8.96
CA GLY A 299 29.61 -32.41 -9.75
C GLY A 299 28.19 -31.99 -9.42
N ILE A 300 27.99 -30.83 -8.79
CA ILE A 300 26.66 -30.27 -8.54
C ILE A 300 26.09 -29.70 -9.84
N GLU A 301 24.88 -30.10 -10.18
CA GLU A 301 24.14 -29.52 -11.29
C GLU A 301 23.58 -28.16 -10.89
N ILE A 302 23.94 -27.11 -11.67
CA ILE A 302 23.46 -25.75 -11.42
C ILE A 302 22.47 -25.36 -12.51
N PHE A 303 21.22 -25.13 -12.15
CA PHE A 303 20.16 -24.72 -13.07
C PHE A 303 19.97 -23.19 -13.12
N ALA A 304 20.16 -22.51 -11.97
CA ALA A 304 20.08 -21.06 -11.87
C ALA A 304 20.78 -20.56 -10.61
N VAL A 305 21.28 -19.33 -10.69
CA VAL A 305 21.76 -18.53 -9.55
C VAL A 305 21.12 -17.16 -9.65
N GLU A 306 20.18 -16.88 -8.79
CA GLU A 306 19.33 -15.68 -8.88
C GLU A 306 19.37 -14.90 -7.57
N PRO A 307 19.38 -13.55 -7.61
CA PRO A 307 19.15 -12.78 -6.40
C PRO A 307 17.82 -13.21 -5.79
N ARG A 308 17.79 -13.49 -4.49
CA ARG A 308 16.53 -13.69 -3.79
C ARG A 308 15.87 -12.32 -3.61
N ALA A 309 14.70 -12.13 -4.19
CA ALA A 309 13.90 -10.96 -3.89
C ALA A 309 13.45 -11.04 -2.43
N GLY A 310 13.64 -9.97 -1.68
CA GLY A 310 13.05 -9.84 -0.35
C GLY A 310 11.53 -9.89 -0.43
N SER A 311 10.86 -10.17 0.67
CA SER A 311 9.40 -10.09 0.77
C SER A 311 8.99 -9.17 1.91
N LEU A 312 7.80 -8.56 1.80
CA LEU A 312 7.24 -7.80 2.93
C LEU A 312 6.95 -8.69 4.15
N GLU A 313 6.81 -10.01 3.96
CA GLU A 313 6.72 -10.97 5.07
C GLU A 313 8.03 -11.03 5.86
N GLU A 314 9.17 -11.08 5.17
CA GLU A 314 10.49 -11.02 5.82
C GLU A 314 10.69 -9.69 6.53
N VAL A 315 10.36 -8.57 5.87
CA VAL A 315 10.41 -7.25 6.52
C VAL A 315 9.55 -7.24 7.78
N PHE A 316 8.33 -7.78 7.72
CA PHE A 316 7.43 -7.84 8.87
C PHE A 316 8.01 -8.68 10.01
N LEU A 317 8.54 -9.87 9.73
CA LEU A 317 9.17 -10.73 10.72
C LEU A 317 10.38 -10.06 11.38
N ASP A 318 11.22 -9.40 10.59
CA ASP A 318 12.40 -8.69 11.09
C ASP A 318 12.03 -7.56 12.06
N VAL A 319 11.01 -6.72 11.69
CA VAL A 319 10.63 -5.58 12.53
C VAL A 319 9.74 -5.97 13.72
N THR A 320 9.12 -7.16 13.71
CA THR A 320 8.30 -7.68 14.83
C THR A 320 9.05 -8.64 15.75
N GLY A 321 10.31 -8.96 15.44
CA GLY A 321 11.11 -9.92 16.22
C GLY A 321 10.64 -11.38 16.08
N GLY A 322 10.06 -11.72 14.89
CA GLY A 322 9.64 -13.10 14.57
C GLY A 322 8.17 -13.41 14.88
N GLU A 323 7.34 -12.42 15.26
CA GLU A 323 5.90 -12.63 15.37
C GLU A 323 5.27 -12.74 13.97
N THR A 324 4.55 -13.84 13.69
CA THR A 324 3.83 -14.05 12.42
C THR A 324 2.58 -13.17 12.31
N VAL A 325 2.17 -12.86 11.08
CA VAL A 325 0.97 -12.05 10.73
C VAL A 325 -0.31 -12.77 11.12
#